data_8b7cc2c8075b91ce66bb4f392f9293f6
#
_entry.id   8b7cc2c8075b91ce66bb4f392f9293f6
#
_cell.length_a   1.000
_cell.length_b   1.000
_cell.length_c   1.000
_cell.angle_alpha   90.00
_cell.angle_beta   90.00
_cell.angle_gamma   90.00
#
_symmetry.space_group_name_H-M   'P 1'
#
loop_
_entity.id
_entity.type
_entity.pdbx_description
1 polymer ?
#
loop_
_entity_poly.entity_id
_entity_poly.type
_entity_poly.pdbx_seq_one_letter_code
_entity_poly.pdbx_strand_id
1 'polypeptide(L)'
;YRSSIIVVSGDYSMIRQVYNSDYIYRCFLKPFNFNEIEESIEKIICENNYEMETDVKSKINKELKKLKFNFTYKGTKYLSECIYQIYKSNESDVDNLSKEFYPIVAEKYNKSVNTIYGNIKQAINAMFFDCEERILKEYFKYSFVVKPKPKEIVYIILNKLYG
;
A
#
# COMPACT_ATOMS: atom_id res chain seq x y z
N TYR A 1 10.88 1.10 -10.99
CA TYR A 1 11.60 2.19 -10.28
C TYR A 1 11.92 3.28 -11.30
N ARG A 2 11.39 4.48 -11.09
CA ARG A 2 11.77 5.66 -11.89
C ARG A 2 13.00 6.26 -11.22
N SER A 3 14.17 6.14 -11.85
CA SER A 3 15.39 6.72 -11.33
C SER A 3 15.35 8.24 -11.50
N SER A 4 15.49 8.98 -10.42
CA SER A 4 15.60 10.44 -10.45
C SER A 4 17.08 10.84 -10.36
N ILE A 5 17.55 11.64 -11.29
CA ILE A 5 18.97 12.05 -11.39
C ILE A 5 19.07 13.52 -10.97
N ILE A 6 19.97 13.80 -10.03
CA ILE A 6 20.41 15.16 -9.72
C ILE A 6 21.76 15.38 -10.38
N VAL A 7 21.88 16.45 -11.17
CA VAL A 7 23.11 16.83 -11.85
C VAL A 7 23.78 18.02 -11.15
N VAL A 8 25.08 17.91 -10.90
CA VAL A 8 25.88 18.98 -10.30
C VAL A 8 27.07 19.26 -11.19
N SER A 9 27.20 20.48 -11.70
CA SER A 9 28.31 20.85 -12.59
C SER A 9 28.80 22.28 -12.31
N GLY A 10 30.11 22.54 -12.57
CA GLY A 10 30.67 23.88 -12.66
C GLY A 10 30.51 24.50 -14.05
N ASP A 11 30.07 23.71 -15.03
CA ASP A 11 29.90 24.14 -16.41
C ASP A 11 28.45 24.33 -16.77
N TYR A 12 28.06 25.55 -17.00
CA TYR A 12 26.69 25.91 -17.39
C TYR A 12 26.29 25.31 -18.74
N SER A 13 27.22 25.13 -19.67
CA SER A 13 26.93 24.55 -20.98
C SER A 13 26.53 23.09 -20.88
N MET A 14 27.16 22.34 -19.99
CA MET A 14 26.81 20.95 -19.66
C MET A 14 25.43 20.85 -19.06
N ILE A 15 25.09 21.70 -18.08
CA ILE A 15 23.75 21.72 -17.45
C ILE A 15 22.69 21.99 -18.51
N ARG A 16 22.91 22.94 -19.40
CA ARG A 16 21.96 23.31 -20.43
C ARG A 16 21.68 22.18 -21.44
N GLN A 17 22.62 21.28 -21.69
CA GLN A 17 22.48 20.15 -22.59
C GLN A 17 21.56 19.08 -22.00
N VAL A 18 21.59 18.90 -20.67
CA VAL A 18 20.88 17.81 -19.98
C VAL A 18 19.57 18.25 -19.32
N TYR A 19 19.39 19.54 -19.12
CA TYR A 19 18.28 20.14 -18.36
C TYR A 19 16.88 19.68 -18.82
N ASN A 20 16.68 19.43 -20.10
CA ASN A 20 15.40 19.03 -20.68
C ASN A 20 15.17 17.49 -20.73
N SER A 21 16.04 16.71 -20.12
CA SER A 21 15.90 15.25 -20.09
C SER A 21 14.86 14.85 -19.03
N ASP A 22 13.91 13.98 -19.41
CA ASP A 22 12.87 13.45 -18.54
C ASP A 22 13.39 12.67 -17.33
N TYR A 23 14.67 12.29 -17.35
CA TYR A 23 15.32 11.57 -16.24
C TYR A 23 15.96 12.49 -15.21
N ILE A 24 16.10 13.79 -15.51
CA ILE A 24 16.75 14.74 -14.63
C ILE A 24 15.70 15.43 -13.76
N TYR A 25 15.84 15.21 -12.47
CA TYR A 25 14.98 15.83 -11.47
C TYR A 25 15.36 17.31 -11.25
N ARG A 26 16.67 17.59 -11.07
CA ARG A 26 17.18 18.94 -10.84
C ARG A 26 18.66 19.08 -11.23
N CYS A 27 19.04 20.28 -11.61
CA CYS A 27 20.43 20.62 -11.89
C CYS A 27 20.91 21.71 -10.93
N PHE A 28 22.17 21.60 -10.45
CA PHE A 28 22.84 22.59 -9.62
C PHE A 28 24.12 23.05 -10.28
N LEU A 29 24.26 24.36 -10.40
CA LEU A 29 25.52 24.99 -10.87
C LEU A 29 26.42 25.32 -9.67
N LYS A 30 27.69 24.97 -9.74
CA LYS A 30 28.66 25.34 -8.70
C LYS A 30 29.01 26.83 -8.79
N PRO A 31 29.17 27.54 -7.65
CA PRO A 31 28.93 27.08 -6.29
C PRO A 31 27.46 27.01 -5.95
N PHE A 32 27.03 25.99 -5.15
CA PHE A 32 25.65 25.78 -4.73
C PHE A 32 25.55 25.61 -3.21
N ASN A 33 24.36 25.78 -2.68
CA ASN A 33 24.06 25.50 -1.27
C ASN A 33 23.73 24.02 -1.07
N PHE A 34 24.45 23.35 -0.17
CA PHE A 34 24.19 21.93 0.14
C PHE A 34 22.76 21.67 0.64
N ASN A 35 22.17 22.60 1.38
CA ASN A 35 20.80 22.46 1.87
C ASN A 35 19.79 22.32 0.71
N GLU A 36 20.01 22.96 -0.42
CA GLU A 36 19.14 22.84 -1.59
C GLU A 36 19.19 21.45 -2.23
N ILE A 37 20.34 20.77 -2.14
CA ILE A 37 20.48 19.38 -2.59
C ILE A 37 19.76 18.45 -1.60
N GLU A 38 19.96 18.63 -0.31
CA GLU A 38 19.27 17.85 0.74
C GLU A 38 17.76 17.94 0.59
N GLU A 39 17.21 19.13 0.48
CA GLU A 39 15.76 19.33 0.24
C GLU A 39 15.28 18.62 -1.04
N SER A 40 16.10 18.64 -2.09
CA SER A 40 15.74 17.96 -3.35
C SER A 40 15.74 16.44 -3.20
N ILE A 41 16.69 15.88 -2.45
CA ILE A 41 16.77 14.44 -2.15
C ILE A 41 15.58 14.01 -1.29
N GLU A 42 15.28 14.75 -0.23
CA GLU A 42 14.14 14.48 0.65
C GLU A 42 12.81 14.48 -0.14
N LYS A 43 12.65 15.45 -1.04
CA LYS A 43 11.48 15.53 -1.88
C LYS A 43 11.33 14.33 -2.82
N ILE A 44 12.41 13.89 -3.47
CA ILE A 44 12.43 12.68 -4.30
C ILE A 44 12.04 11.45 -3.49
N ILE A 45 12.59 11.31 -2.28
CA ILE A 45 12.28 10.18 -1.39
C ILE A 45 10.80 10.19 -1.00
N CYS A 46 10.26 11.35 -0.63
CA CYS A 46 8.85 11.49 -0.30
C CYS A 46 7.93 11.16 -1.48
N GLU A 47 8.23 11.67 -2.67
CA GLU A 47 7.45 11.42 -3.89
C GLU A 47 7.47 9.93 -4.26
N ASN A 48 8.64 9.28 -4.27
CA ASN A 48 8.77 7.86 -4.56
C ASN A 48 8.02 6.97 -3.54
N ASN A 49 8.08 7.31 -2.26
CA ASN A 49 7.37 6.60 -1.21
C ASN A 49 5.85 6.73 -1.37
N TYR A 50 5.37 7.92 -1.73
CA TYR A 50 3.95 8.17 -1.97
C TYR A 50 3.43 7.40 -3.21
N GLU A 51 4.18 7.40 -4.31
CA GLU A 51 3.81 6.63 -5.52
C GLU A 51 3.76 5.14 -5.23
N MET A 52 4.74 4.60 -4.51
CA MET A 52 4.78 3.18 -4.12
C MET A 52 3.62 2.81 -3.19
N GLU A 53 3.31 3.64 -2.20
CA GLU A 53 2.15 3.42 -1.31
C GLU A 53 0.85 3.38 -2.08
N THR A 54 0.66 4.33 -3.00
CA THR A 54 -0.54 4.46 -3.82
C THR A 54 -0.71 3.25 -4.75
N ASP A 55 0.38 2.77 -5.36
CA ASP A 55 0.36 1.58 -6.23
C ASP A 55 -0.01 0.32 -5.44
N VAL A 56 0.63 0.09 -4.29
CA VAL A 56 0.35 -1.08 -3.45
C VAL A 56 -1.09 -1.06 -2.93
N LYS A 57 -1.56 0.07 -2.42
CA LYS A 57 -2.96 0.21 -1.97
C LYS A 57 -3.96 0.00 -3.11
N SER A 58 -3.63 0.47 -4.30
CA SER A 58 -4.45 0.23 -5.50
C SER A 58 -4.55 -1.27 -5.82
N LYS A 59 -3.44 -2.00 -5.76
CA LYS A 59 -3.40 -3.46 -5.97
C LYS A 59 -4.22 -4.19 -4.91
N ILE A 60 -4.06 -3.86 -3.64
CA ILE A 60 -4.86 -4.42 -2.54
C ILE A 60 -6.36 -4.20 -2.81
N ASN A 61 -6.74 -2.96 -3.11
CA ASN A 61 -8.14 -2.61 -3.35
C ASN A 61 -8.71 -3.33 -4.58
N LYS A 62 -7.91 -3.55 -5.61
CA LYS A 62 -8.29 -4.33 -6.80
C LYS A 62 -8.63 -5.78 -6.43
N GLU A 63 -7.81 -6.43 -5.62
CA GLU A 63 -8.05 -7.80 -5.16
C GLU A 63 -9.29 -7.88 -4.24
N LEU A 64 -9.45 -6.94 -3.31
CA LEU A 64 -10.64 -6.87 -2.46
C LEU A 64 -11.94 -6.66 -3.29
N LYS A 65 -11.88 -5.84 -4.36
CA LYS A 65 -13.01 -5.67 -5.29
C LYS A 65 -13.36 -6.96 -6.04
N LYS A 66 -12.38 -7.77 -6.43
CA LYS A 66 -12.63 -9.08 -7.07
C LYS A 66 -13.39 -10.01 -6.12
N LEU A 67 -13.09 -9.96 -4.81
CA LEU A 67 -13.81 -10.66 -3.76
C LEU A 67 -15.17 -10.01 -3.40
N LYS A 68 -15.61 -9.00 -4.14
CA LYS A 68 -16.87 -8.26 -3.92
C LYS A 68 -16.92 -7.49 -2.59
N PHE A 69 -15.78 -7.10 -2.02
CA PHE A 69 -15.79 -6.15 -0.92
C PHE A 69 -16.35 -4.80 -1.34
N ASN A 70 -17.30 -4.30 -0.58
CA ASN A 70 -17.90 -2.99 -0.80
C ASN A 70 -17.14 -1.91 0.00
N PHE A 71 -16.58 -0.92 -0.69
CA PHE A 71 -15.79 0.16 -0.08
C PHE A 71 -16.62 1.26 0.61
N THR A 72 -17.95 1.14 0.61
CA THR A 72 -18.81 1.97 1.47
C THR A 72 -18.69 1.56 2.93
N TYR A 73 -18.39 0.28 3.20
CA TYR A 73 -18.14 -0.19 4.57
C TYR A 73 -16.78 0.29 5.08
N LYS A 74 -16.78 0.89 6.27
CA LYS A 74 -15.54 1.30 6.96
C LYS A 74 -14.60 0.11 7.19
N GLY A 75 -15.17 -1.07 7.47
CA GLY A 75 -14.40 -2.31 7.66
C GLY A 75 -13.56 -2.72 6.46
N THR A 76 -14.03 -2.48 5.23
CA THR A 76 -13.26 -2.73 4.01
C THR A 76 -12.02 -1.84 3.96
N LYS A 77 -12.15 -0.55 4.32
CA LYS A 77 -11.03 0.39 4.38
C LYS A 77 -10.02 0.00 5.46
N TYR A 78 -10.51 -0.43 6.63
CA TYR A 78 -9.66 -0.89 7.72
C TYR A 78 -8.91 -2.18 7.35
N LEU A 79 -9.58 -3.12 6.69
CA LEU A 79 -8.94 -4.35 6.20
C LEU A 79 -7.86 -4.04 5.16
N SER A 80 -8.16 -3.16 4.19
CA SER A 80 -7.17 -2.71 3.20
C SER A 80 -5.95 -2.08 3.86
N GLU A 81 -6.14 -1.25 4.88
CA GLU A 81 -5.05 -0.62 5.63
C GLU A 81 -4.24 -1.66 6.43
N CYS A 82 -4.89 -2.63 7.09
CA CYS A 82 -4.17 -3.72 7.76
C CYS A 82 -3.27 -4.49 6.79
N ILE A 83 -3.78 -4.86 5.62
CA ILE A 83 -3.00 -5.56 4.59
C ILE A 83 -1.80 -4.72 4.14
N TYR A 84 -2.00 -3.42 3.95
CA TYR A 84 -0.93 -2.51 3.57
C TYR A 84 0.16 -2.41 4.65
N GLN A 85 -0.21 -2.31 5.93
CA GLN A 85 0.77 -2.24 7.03
C GLN A 85 1.60 -3.52 7.14
N ILE A 86 1.00 -4.69 6.97
CA ILE A 86 1.70 -5.97 6.94
C ILE A 86 2.65 -6.04 5.74
N TYR A 87 2.18 -5.64 4.56
CA TYR A 87 3.01 -5.59 3.36
C TYR A 87 4.24 -4.68 3.55
N LYS A 88 4.05 -3.51 4.19
CA LYS A 88 5.12 -2.55 4.46
C LYS A 88 6.14 -3.05 5.47
N SER A 89 5.72 -3.82 6.48
CA SER A 89 6.63 -4.38 7.50
C SER A 89 7.48 -5.55 6.97
N ASN A 90 7.20 -6.05 5.76
CA ASN A 90 7.78 -7.30 5.24
C ASN A 90 7.56 -8.51 6.15
N GLU A 91 6.59 -8.43 7.05
CA GLU A 91 6.23 -9.54 7.90
C GLU A 91 5.30 -10.50 7.14
N SER A 92 5.69 -11.76 7.12
CA SER A 92 4.84 -12.84 6.58
C SER A 92 3.91 -13.43 7.63
N ASP A 93 4.09 -13.07 8.91
CA ASP A 93 3.34 -13.64 10.01
C ASP A 93 2.01 -12.91 10.24
N VAL A 94 0.97 -13.45 9.60
CA VAL A 94 -0.42 -12.99 9.77
C VAL A 94 -1.00 -13.37 11.16
N ASP A 95 -0.30 -14.18 11.94
CA ASP A 95 -0.80 -14.65 13.23
C ASP A 95 -0.89 -13.53 14.27
N ASN A 96 -0.10 -12.49 14.12
CA ASN A 96 -0.09 -11.31 14.98
C ASN A 96 -1.09 -10.19 14.59
N LEU A 97 -1.97 -10.44 13.63
CA LEU A 97 -2.91 -9.46 13.09
C LEU A 97 -3.63 -8.64 14.18
N SER A 98 -4.13 -9.32 15.23
CA SER A 98 -4.90 -8.67 16.29
C SER A 98 -4.04 -7.94 17.32
N LYS A 99 -2.78 -8.36 17.51
CA LYS A 99 -1.89 -7.79 18.53
C LYS A 99 -1.09 -6.60 18.00
N GLU A 100 -0.74 -6.60 16.73
CA GLU A 100 0.18 -5.63 16.12
C GLU A 100 -0.54 -4.70 15.14
N PHE A 101 -1.27 -5.25 14.18
CA PHE A 101 -1.79 -4.45 13.07
C PHE A 101 -3.13 -3.77 13.35
N TYR A 102 -4.03 -4.39 14.10
CA TYR A 102 -5.27 -3.71 14.50
C TYR A 102 -5.02 -2.48 15.38
N PRO A 103 -4.07 -2.47 16.34
CA PRO A 103 -3.71 -1.25 17.08
C PRO A 103 -3.20 -0.13 16.18
N ILE A 104 -2.33 -0.42 15.20
CA ILE A 104 -1.80 0.58 14.25
C ILE A 104 -2.96 1.23 13.45
N VAL A 105 -3.89 0.41 12.96
CA VAL A 105 -5.06 0.92 12.23
C VAL A 105 -6.01 1.67 13.17
N ALA A 106 -6.17 1.21 14.39
CA ALA A 106 -7.00 1.86 15.40
C ALA A 106 -6.50 3.27 15.72
N GLU A 107 -5.19 3.43 15.91
CA GLU A 107 -4.54 4.73 16.10
C GLU A 107 -4.73 5.64 14.88
N LYS A 108 -4.42 5.16 13.68
CA LYS A 108 -4.57 5.91 12.42
C LYS A 108 -5.97 6.48 12.21
N TYR A 109 -6.99 5.71 12.57
CA TYR A 109 -8.39 6.12 12.37
C TYR A 109 -9.05 6.70 13.64
N ASN A 110 -8.29 6.86 14.72
CA ASN A 110 -8.78 7.31 16.03
C ASN A 110 -10.01 6.50 16.49
N LYS A 111 -9.86 5.18 16.52
CA LYS A 111 -10.89 4.20 16.91
C LYS A 111 -10.33 3.19 17.90
N SER A 112 -11.20 2.49 18.63
CA SER A 112 -10.77 1.35 19.43
C SER A 112 -10.47 0.13 18.56
N VAL A 113 -9.57 -0.75 19.02
CA VAL A 113 -9.25 -2.03 18.38
C VAL A 113 -10.50 -2.88 18.16
N ASN A 114 -11.39 -2.90 19.15
CA ASN A 114 -12.66 -3.62 19.04
C ASN A 114 -13.55 -3.06 17.94
N THR A 115 -13.57 -1.75 17.75
CA THR A 115 -14.31 -1.10 16.65
C THR A 115 -13.73 -1.49 15.29
N ILE A 116 -12.40 -1.50 15.15
CA ILE A 116 -11.72 -1.93 13.91
C ILE A 116 -12.11 -3.39 13.59
N TYR A 117 -11.91 -4.28 14.55
CA TYR A 117 -12.23 -5.70 14.40
C TYR A 117 -13.71 -5.95 14.05
N GLY A 118 -14.62 -5.30 14.79
CA GLY A 118 -16.07 -5.44 14.55
C GLY A 118 -16.49 -5.00 13.15
N ASN A 119 -15.95 -3.85 12.69
CA ASN A 119 -16.23 -3.34 11.33
C ASN A 119 -15.63 -4.25 10.25
N ILE A 120 -14.43 -4.79 10.45
CA ILE A 120 -13.83 -5.76 9.51
C ILE A 120 -14.70 -7.01 9.41
N LYS A 121 -15.16 -7.58 10.55
CA LYS A 121 -16.07 -8.71 10.55
C LYS A 121 -17.38 -8.42 9.81
N GLN A 122 -17.93 -7.23 9.98
CA GLN A 122 -19.14 -6.81 9.29
C GLN A 122 -18.94 -6.73 7.78
N ALA A 123 -17.81 -6.16 7.33
CA ALA A 123 -17.46 -6.09 5.91
C ALA A 123 -17.26 -7.49 5.30
N ILE A 124 -16.63 -8.41 6.04
CA ILE A 124 -16.48 -9.81 5.62
C ILE A 124 -17.83 -10.53 5.53
N ASN A 125 -18.72 -10.28 6.47
CA ASN A 125 -20.07 -10.85 6.41
C ASN A 125 -20.80 -10.38 5.14
N ALA A 126 -20.80 -9.08 4.86
CA ALA A 126 -21.43 -8.53 3.66
C ALA A 126 -20.79 -9.13 2.40
N MET A 127 -19.47 -9.13 2.31
CA MET A 127 -18.73 -9.73 1.20
C MET A 127 -19.13 -11.19 0.99
N PHE A 128 -19.22 -11.98 2.04
CA PHE A 128 -19.55 -13.41 1.96
C PHE A 128 -20.95 -13.66 1.38
N PHE A 129 -21.91 -12.79 1.66
CA PHE A 129 -23.26 -12.86 1.07
C PHE A 129 -23.32 -12.40 -0.37
N ASP A 130 -22.48 -11.41 -0.75
CA ASP A 130 -22.50 -10.78 -2.07
C ASP A 130 -21.58 -11.48 -3.07
N CYS A 131 -20.64 -12.30 -2.60
CA CYS A 131 -19.64 -12.95 -3.44
C CYS A 131 -20.16 -14.30 -3.97
N GLU A 132 -19.99 -14.51 -5.26
CA GLU A 132 -20.33 -15.77 -5.90
C GLU A 132 -19.50 -16.93 -5.34
N GLU A 133 -20.13 -18.07 -5.10
CA GLU A 133 -19.48 -19.28 -4.59
C GLU A 133 -18.25 -19.70 -5.40
N ARG A 134 -18.32 -19.54 -6.72
CA ARG A 134 -17.19 -19.84 -7.63
C ARG A 134 -15.95 -18.99 -7.30
N ILE A 135 -16.15 -17.70 -7.04
CA ILE A 135 -15.06 -16.79 -6.71
C ILE A 135 -14.43 -17.16 -5.37
N LEU A 136 -15.26 -17.47 -4.36
CA LEU A 136 -14.78 -17.90 -3.06
C LEU A 136 -13.98 -19.19 -3.15
N LYS A 137 -14.45 -20.19 -3.88
CA LYS A 137 -13.71 -21.45 -4.10
C LYS A 137 -12.38 -21.25 -4.81
N GLU A 138 -12.35 -20.37 -5.82
CA GLU A 138 -11.13 -20.04 -6.54
C GLU A 138 -10.08 -19.36 -5.63
N TYR A 139 -10.52 -18.37 -4.84
CA TYR A 139 -9.61 -17.63 -3.95
C TYR A 139 -9.09 -18.45 -2.79
N PHE A 140 -9.96 -19.20 -2.12
CA PHE A 140 -9.64 -19.93 -0.90
C PHE A 140 -9.23 -21.39 -1.15
N LYS A 141 -9.33 -21.87 -2.40
CA LYS A 141 -9.01 -23.26 -2.82
C LYS A 141 -9.75 -24.32 -2.01
N TYR A 142 -10.93 -23.99 -1.49
CA TYR A 142 -11.77 -24.92 -0.74
C TYR A 142 -12.71 -25.68 -1.69
N SER A 143 -12.96 -26.95 -1.37
CA SER A 143 -13.97 -27.74 -2.06
C SER A 143 -15.41 -27.38 -1.66
N PHE A 144 -15.57 -26.67 -0.56
CA PHE A 144 -16.83 -26.22 0.01
C PHE A 144 -16.73 -24.74 0.45
N VAL A 145 -17.87 -24.09 0.57
CA VAL A 145 -17.92 -22.67 0.92
C VAL A 145 -18.06 -22.49 2.42
N VAL A 146 -17.05 -21.85 3.00
CA VAL A 146 -17.04 -21.43 4.40
C VAL A 146 -16.72 -19.94 4.44
N LYS A 147 -17.39 -19.23 5.36
CA LYS A 147 -17.06 -17.81 5.56
C LYS A 147 -15.62 -17.64 6.04
N PRO A 148 -14.77 -16.91 5.29
CA PRO A 148 -13.38 -16.77 5.64
C PRO A 148 -13.20 -15.91 6.89
N LYS A 149 -12.15 -16.22 7.65
CA LYS A 149 -11.68 -15.37 8.76
C LYS A 149 -10.85 -14.19 8.24
N PRO A 150 -10.74 -13.09 9.00
CA PRO A 150 -9.91 -11.95 8.61
C PRO A 150 -8.47 -12.33 8.20
N LYS A 151 -7.83 -13.23 8.96
CA LYS A 151 -6.48 -13.73 8.68
C LYS A 151 -6.35 -14.41 7.32
N GLU A 152 -7.34 -15.22 6.95
CA GLU A 152 -7.34 -15.95 5.67
C GLU A 152 -7.42 -14.97 4.48
N ILE A 153 -8.23 -13.91 4.61
CA ILE A 153 -8.34 -12.88 3.58
C ILE A 153 -7.02 -12.12 3.46
N VAL A 154 -6.44 -11.69 4.59
CA VAL A 154 -5.16 -11.00 4.61
C VAL A 154 -4.08 -11.85 3.95
N TYR A 155 -3.94 -13.11 4.35
CA TYR A 155 -2.96 -14.05 3.81
C TYR A 155 -3.09 -14.23 2.29
N ILE A 156 -4.31 -14.43 1.80
CA ILE A 156 -4.56 -14.65 0.37
C ILE A 156 -4.26 -13.40 -0.44
N ILE A 157 -4.63 -12.22 0.05
CA ILE A 157 -4.34 -10.96 -0.66
C ILE A 157 -2.83 -10.71 -0.69
N LEU A 158 -2.14 -10.91 0.43
CA LEU A 158 -0.67 -10.77 0.47
C LEU A 158 0.02 -11.71 -0.52
N ASN A 159 -0.37 -12.98 -0.58
CA ASN A 159 0.20 -13.94 -1.53
C ASN A 159 -0.01 -13.50 -2.99
N LYS A 160 -1.13 -12.83 -3.31
CA LYS A 160 -1.36 -12.28 -4.66
C LYS A 160 -0.57 -11.00 -4.94
N LEU A 161 -0.05 -10.33 -3.93
CA LEU A 161 0.82 -9.17 -4.09
C LEU A 161 2.28 -9.56 -4.29
N TYR A 162 2.71 -10.67 -3.66
CA TYR A 162 4.08 -11.19 -3.76
C TYR A 162 4.30 -12.13 -4.96
N GLY A 163 3.24 -12.70 -5.53
CA GLY A 163 3.29 -13.60 -6.70
C GLY A 163 3.05 -12.91 -7.99
#